data_56a53c1ba725c590b50174d90b22d27b
#
_entry.id   56a53c1ba725c590b50174d90b22d27b
#
_cell.length_a   1.000
_cell.length_b   1.000
_cell.length_c   1.000
_cell.angle_alpha   90.00
_cell.angle_beta   90.00
_cell.angle_gamma   90.00
#
_symmetry.space_group_name_H-M   'P 1'
#
loop_
_entity.id
_entity.type
_entity.pdbx_description
1 polymer ?
#
loop_
_entity_poly.entity_id
_entity_poly.type
_entity_poly.pdbx_seq_one_letter_code
_entity_poly.pdbx_strand_id
1 'polypeptide(L)'
;DAAGTQKTFYIDGGYNIYRWVMRRTMPAFLISMMVILIGLYISIYWIVIRCGSRIDGTLLYLGIFSILLGTWSANETDVATLLLTNRQGCSYLAFATLMLLPMSFILFVKSFLEIRDDWFCRIICNANLALIVLTHILNATEIYEFRRSLWMTHALIILMILYLLVVICSKIARRQLDQRLKACVGALLLVFFATIVDVSGYYKTGNDVGVFSRI
;
A
#
# COMPACT_ATOMS: atom_id res chain seq x y z
N ASP A 1 -24.22 31.63 -2.58
CA ASP A 1 -24.62 30.38 -3.23
C ASP A 1 -23.59 29.31 -2.92
N ALA A 2 -23.79 28.64 -1.79
CA ALA A 2 -23.00 27.51 -1.38
C ALA A 2 -23.39 26.33 -2.28
N ALA A 3 -22.52 25.98 -3.22
CA ALA A 3 -22.54 24.68 -3.85
C ALA A 3 -22.17 23.63 -2.78
N GLY A 4 -23.14 23.31 -1.94
CA GLY A 4 -23.02 22.26 -0.97
C GLY A 4 -22.80 20.95 -1.71
N THR A 5 -21.68 20.31 -1.46
CA THR A 5 -21.48 18.91 -1.78
C THR A 5 -22.64 18.14 -1.19
N GLN A 6 -23.56 17.71 -2.05
CA GLN A 6 -24.67 16.83 -1.68
C GLN A 6 -24.11 15.51 -1.21
N LYS A 7 -23.74 15.41 0.07
CA LYS A 7 -23.70 14.13 0.75
C LYS A 7 -25.14 13.64 0.81
N THR A 8 -25.49 12.75 -0.08
CA THR A 8 -26.78 12.06 -0.04
C THR A 8 -26.82 11.26 1.26
N PHE A 9 -27.48 11.82 2.28
CA PHE A 9 -27.85 11.08 3.47
C PHE A 9 -29.01 10.16 3.09
N TYR A 10 -28.74 8.87 3.01
CA TYR A 10 -29.78 7.89 2.86
C TYR A 10 -30.45 7.67 4.22
N ILE A 11 -31.63 8.24 4.41
CA ILE A 11 -32.53 7.92 5.53
C ILE A 11 -33.44 6.83 5.00
N ASP A 12 -33.01 5.58 5.14
CA ASP A 12 -33.82 4.42 4.83
C ASP A 12 -33.67 3.39 5.97
N GLY A 13 -34.54 2.41 6.03
CA GLY A 13 -34.46 1.35 7.04
C GLY A 13 -33.07 0.72 7.01
N GLY A 14 -32.44 0.48 8.18
CA GLY A 14 -31.05 0.02 8.31
C GLY A 14 -30.69 -1.17 7.42
N TYR A 15 -31.66 -2.01 7.05
CA TYR A 15 -31.50 -3.12 6.12
C TYR A 15 -31.17 -2.69 4.69
N ASN A 16 -31.83 -1.64 4.20
CA ASN A 16 -31.61 -1.15 2.83
C ASN A 16 -30.24 -0.48 2.68
N ILE A 17 -29.80 0.26 3.71
CA ILE A 17 -28.47 0.87 3.77
C ILE A 17 -27.40 -0.23 3.77
N TYR A 18 -27.55 -1.26 4.62
CA TYR A 18 -26.64 -2.39 4.68
C TYR A 18 -26.53 -3.12 3.34
N ARG A 19 -27.68 -3.40 2.70
CA ARG A 19 -27.72 -4.08 1.39
C ARG A 19 -27.06 -3.24 0.28
N TRP A 20 -27.24 -1.92 0.31
CA TRP A 20 -26.62 -1.01 -0.64
C TRP A 20 -25.09 -0.96 -0.48
N VAL A 21 -24.59 -0.79 0.75
CA VAL A 21 -23.16 -0.81 1.06
C VAL A 21 -22.54 -2.14 0.62
N MET A 22 -23.16 -3.26 0.99
CA MET A 22 -22.67 -4.59 0.61
C MET A 22 -22.60 -4.76 -0.91
N ARG A 23 -23.63 -4.38 -1.66
CA ARG A 23 -23.60 -4.49 -3.13
C ARG A 23 -22.49 -3.65 -3.77
N ARG A 24 -22.22 -2.47 -3.22
CA ARG A 24 -21.24 -1.53 -3.79
C ARG A 24 -19.81 -1.93 -3.48
N THR A 25 -19.53 -2.33 -2.26
CA THR A 25 -18.14 -2.51 -1.79
C THR A 25 -17.71 -3.97 -1.69
N MET A 26 -18.65 -4.93 -1.70
CA MET A 26 -18.36 -6.36 -1.65
C MET A 26 -17.43 -6.86 -2.78
N PRO A 27 -17.61 -6.45 -4.06
CA PRO A 27 -16.71 -6.88 -5.12
C PRO A 27 -15.26 -6.46 -4.87
N ALA A 28 -15.03 -5.23 -4.42
CA ALA A 28 -13.69 -4.74 -4.10
C ALA A 28 -13.09 -5.52 -2.92
N PHE A 29 -13.89 -5.81 -1.89
CA PHE A 29 -13.46 -6.63 -0.76
C PHE A 29 -13.08 -8.05 -1.19
N LEU A 30 -13.90 -8.71 -2.03
CA LEU A 30 -13.60 -10.04 -2.56
C LEU A 30 -12.31 -10.06 -3.40
N ILE A 31 -12.11 -9.07 -4.26
CA ILE A 31 -10.86 -8.93 -5.03
C ILE A 31 -9.66 -8.78 -4.07
N SER A 32 -9.77 -7.97 -3.04
CA SER A 32 -8.72 -7.78 -2.04
C SER A 32 -8.40 -9.09 -1.32
N MET A 33 -9.41 -9.86 -0.94
CA MET A 33 -9.22 -11.19 -0.34
C MET A 33 -8.55 -12.17 -1.29
N MET A 34 -8.90 -12.16 -2.59
CA MET A 34 -8.21 -12.98 -3.60
C MET A 34 -6.74 -12.59 -3.74
N VAL A 35 -6.41 -11.30 -3.72
CA VAL A 35 -5.02 -10.82 -3.77
C VAL A 35 -4.23 -11.30 -2.53
N ILE A 36 -4.83 -11.28 -1.34
CA ILE A 36 -4.22 -11.84 -0.13
C ILE A 36 -3.95 -13.34 -0.31
N LEU A 37 -4.93 -14.12 -0.78
CA LEU A 37 -4.77 -15.56 -0.99
C LEU A 37 -3.67 -15.89 -2.00
N ILE A 38 -3.60 -15.14 -3.11
CA ILE A 38 -2.53 -15.27 -4.11
C ILE A 38 -1.17 -14.97 -3.47
N GLY A 39 -1.07 -13.90 -2.68
CA GLY A 39 0.15 -13.54 -1.97
C GLY A 39 0.60 -14.61 -0.98
N LEU A 40 -0.34 -15.20 -0.22
CA LEU A 40 -0.07 -16.31 0.68
C LEU A 40 0.42 -17.55 -0.09
N TYR A 41 -0.26 -17.90 -1.19
CA TYR A 41 0.14 -19.01 -2.03
C TYR A 41 1.58 -18.85 -2.55
N ILE A 42 1.91 -17.67 -3.09
CA ILE A 42 3.27 -17.37 -3.60
C ILE A 42 4.30 -17.47 -2.48
N SER A 43 3.98 -16.95 -1.28
CA SER A 43 4.89 -16.97 -0.14
C SER A 43 5.14 -18.41 0.36
N ILE A 44 4.09 -19.21 0.47
CA ILE A 44 4.18 -20.63 0.86
C ILE A 44 4.97 -21.42 -0.19
N TYR A 45 4.66 -21.21 -1.47
CA TYR A 45 5.37 -21.83 -2.58
C TYR A 45 6.88 -21.54 -2.51
N TRP A 46 7.27 -20.29 -2.26
CA TRP A 46 8.67 -19.92 -2.10
C TRP A 46 9.32 -20.64 -0.91
N ILE A 47 8.65 -20.72 0.25
CA ILE A 47 9.16 -21.42 1.45
C ILE A 47 9.42 -22.89 1.13
N VAL A 48 8.49 -23.56 0.46
CA VAL A 48 8.59 -24.99 0.10
C VAL A 48 9.78 -25.22 -0.84
N ILE A 49 9.94 -24.39 -1.86
CA ILE A 49 11.02 -24.56 -2.85
C ILE A 49 12.39 -24.23 -2.24
N ARG A 50 12.46 -23.23 -1.36
CA ARG A 50 13.71 -22.86 -0.69
C ARG A 50 14.30 -23.98 0.15
N CYS A 51 13.48 -24.90 0.67
CA CYS A 51 13.96 -26.09 1.40
C CYS A 51 14.80 -27.02 0.52
N GLY A 52 14.68 -26.96 -0.83
CA GLY A 52 15.38 -27.82 -1.78
C GLY A 52 16.43 -27.14 -2.66
N SER A 53 16.42 -25.82 -2.78
CA SER A 53 17.33 -25.10 -3.68
C SER A 53 17.56 -23.63 -3.25
N ARG A 54 18.73 -23.06 -3.63
CA ARG A 54 19.01 -21.62 -3.42
C ARG A 54 18.22 -20.81 -4.44
N ILE A 55 17.03 -20.34 -4.04
CA ILE A 55 16.17 -19.47 -4.87
C ILE A 55 16.21 -18.05 -4.35
N ASP A 56 16.22 -17.09 -5.28
CA ASP A 56 16.16 -15.67 -4.97
C ASP A 56 14.88 -15.30 -4.20
N GLY A 57 14.97 -14.27 -3.35
CA GLY A 57 13.85 -13.79 -2.55
C GLY A 57 12.73 -13.10 -3.32
N THR A 58 12.80 -13.03 -4.65
CA THR A 58 11.87 -12.30 -5.51
C THR A 58 10.41 -12.70 -5.30
N LEU A 59 10.15 -14.03 -5.27
CA LEU A 59 8.80 -14.55 -5.05
C LEU A 59 8.28 -14.23 -3.64
N LEU A 60 9.17 -14.30 -2.62
CA LEU A 60 8.78 -13.93 -1.26
C LEU A 60 8.38 -12.46 -1.17
N TYR A 61 9.19 -11.56 -1.72
CA TYR A 61 8.87 -10.13 -1.69
C TYR A 61 7.60 -9.80 -2.47
N LEU A 62 7.35 -10.48 -3.60
CA LEU A 62 6.11 -10.37 -4.35
C LEU A 62 4.91 -10.86 -3.53
N GLY A 63 5.06 -11.99 -2.85
CA GLY A 63 4.00 -12.52 -1.98
C GLY A 63 3.68 -11.59 -0.82
N ILE A 64 4.71 -11.07 -0.12
CA ILE A 64 4.54 -10.09 0.96
C ILE A 64 3.87 -8.81 0.43
N PHE A 65 4.32 -8.28 -0.71
CA PHE A 65 3.71 -7.11 -1.34
C PHE A 65 2.23 -7.33 -1.65
N SER A 66 1.87 -8.49 -2.21
CA SER A 66 0.48 -8.83 -2.51
C SER A 66 -0.38 -8.95 -1.25
N ILE A 67 0.13 -9.55 -0.18
CA ILE A 67 -0.57 -9.64 1.11
C ILE A 67 -0.82 -8.23 1.68
N LEU A 68 0.21 -7.38 1.70
CA LEU A 68 0.09 -6.02 2.21
C LEU A 68 -0.90 -5.19 1.38
N LEU A 69 -0.80 -5.27 0.05
CA LEU A 69 -1.70 -4.56 -0.87
C LEU A 69 -3.15 -5.01 -0.68
N GLY A 70 -3.38 -6.31 -0.63
CA GLY A 70 -4.72 -6.86 -0.41
C GLY A 70 -5.29 -6.49 0.97
N THR A 71 -4.47 -6.54 2.02
CA THR A 71 -4.87 -6.17 3.37
C THR A 71 -5.22 -4.68 3.46
N TRP A 72 -4.39 -3.81 2.89
CA TRP A 72 -4.68 -2.38 2.82
C TRP A 72 -5.97 -2.12 2.04
N SER A 73 -6.08 -2.68 0.81
CA SER A 73 -7.27 -2.52 -0.03
C SER A 73 -8.54 -3.06 0.62
N ALA A 74 -8.48 -4.16 1.37
CA ALA A 74 -9.62 -4.69 2.11
C ALA A 74 -10.07 -3.72 3.21
N ASN A 75 -9.12 -3.12 3.95
CA ASN A 75 -9.42 -2.15 5.01
C ASN A 75 -10.06 -0.85 4.50
N GLU A 76 -9.79 -0.45 3.25
CA GLU A 76 -10.43 0.73 2.62
C GLU A 76 -11.90 0.48 2.24
N THR A 77 -12.39 -0.76 2.35
CA THR A 77 -13.79 -1.07 2.03
C THR A 77 -14.71 -0.88 3.23
N ASP A 78 -15.93 -0.38 3.00
CA ASP A 78 -16.95 -0.27 4.04
C ASP A 78 -17.32 -1.63 4.64
N VAL A 79 -17.12 -2.72 3.89
CA VAL A 79 -17.36 -4.09 4.37
C VAL A 79 -16.44 -4.42 5.54
N ALA A 80 -15.16 -4.02 5.48
CA ALA A 80 -14.22 -4.25 6.58
C ALA A 80 -14.69 -3.54 7.86
N THR A 81 -15.20 -2.32 7.76
CA THR A 81 -15.72 -1.57 8.91
C THR A 81 -16.99 -2.17 9.51
N LEU A 82 -17.78 -2.89 8.71
CA LEU A 82 -18.97 -3.60 9.16
C LEU A 82 -18.65 -4.95 9.83
N LEU A 83 -17.61 -5.64 9.34
CA LEU A 83 -17.21 -6.96 9.85
C LEU A 83 -16.32 -6.87 11.09
N LEU A 84 -15.50 -5.84 11.17
CA LEU A 84 -14.51 -5.69 12.24
C LEU A 84 -15.02 -4.69 13.29
N THR A 85 -15.34 -5.18 14.45
CA THR A 85 -15.88 -4.36 15.56
C THR A 85 -14.82 -3.39 16.12
N ASN A 86 -13.52 -3.72 16.00
CA ASN A 86 -12.42 -2.91 16.52
C ASN A 86 -11.91 -1.91 15.47
N ARG A 87 -12.53 -0.73 15.40
CA ARG A 87 -12.13 0.34 14.47
C ARG A 87 -10.70 0.83 14.68
N GLN A 88 -10.24 0.90 15.93
CA GLN A 88 -8.87 1.33 16.21
C GLN A 88 -7.86 0.34 15.65
N GLY A 89 -8.06 -0.96 15.90
CA GLY A 89 -7.21 -2.02 15.34
C GLY A 89 -7.15 -1.99 13.80
N CYS A 90 -8.29 -1.74 13.14
CA CYS A 90 -8.34 -1.59 11.69
C CYS A 90 -7.51 -0.39 11.20
N SER A 91 -7.59 0.76 11.88
CA SER A 91 -6.78 1.93 11.55
C SER A 91 -5.28 1.65 11.71
N TYR A 92 -4.87 1.04 12.82
CA TYR A 92 -3.47 0.64 13.02
C TYR A 92 -2.98 -0.30 11.91
N LEU A 93 -3.78 -1.30 11.56
CA LEU A 93 -3.46 -2.26 10.51
C LEU A 93 -3.38 -1.58 9.13
N ALA A 94 -4.32 -0.70 8.81
CA ALA A 94 -4.34 0.03 7.54
C ALA A 94 -3.09 0.90 7.38
N PHE A 95 -2.72 1.66 8.40
CA PHE A 95 -1.51 2.49 8.36
C PHE A 95 -0.22 1.66 8.33
N ALA A 96 -0.14 0.58 9.11
CA ALA A 96 1.02 -0.30 9.08
C ALA A 96 1.22 -0.93 7.69
N THR A 97 0.15 -1.44 7.08
CA THR A 97 0.20 -2.04 5.74
C THR A 97 0.56 -1.01 4.67
N LEU A 98 -0.03 0.20 4.72
CA LEU A 98 0.28 1.30 3.81
C LEU A 98 1.76 1.70 3.87
N MET A 99 2.31 1.80 5.07
CA MET A 99 3.72 2.17 5.26
C MET A 99 4.70 1.06 4.85
N LEU A 100 4.35 -0.22 5.04
CA LEU A 100 5.18 -1.35 4.65
C LEU A 100 5.14 -1.65 3.14
N LEU A 101 4.09 -1.23 2.45
CA LEU A 101 3.85 -1.53 1.04
C LEU A 101 4.97 -1.03 0.12
N PRO A 102 5.45 0.22 0.19
CA PRO A 102 6.54 0.71 -0.66
C PRO A 102 7.87 0.00 -0.37
N MET A 103 8.12 -0.39 0.89
CA MET A 103 9.31 -1.14 1.25
C MET A 103 9.33 -2.54 0.61
N SER A 104 8.21 -3.27 0.69
CA SER A 104 8.09 -4.60 0.06
C SER A 104 8.22 -4.52 -1.46
N PHE A 105 7.68 -3.46 -2.07
CA PHE A 105 7.80 -3.21 -3.50
C PHE A 105 9.24 -2.94 -3.94
N ILE A 106 10.00 -2.10 -3.22
CA ILE A 106 11.43 -1.86 -3.51
C ILE A 106 12.23 -3.15 -3.41
N LEU A 107 12.01 -3.95 -2.37
CA LEU A 107 12.72 -5.22 -2.18
C LEU A 107 12.39 -6.20 -3.31
N PHE A 108 11.12 -6.24 -3.76
CA PHE A 108 10.72 -7.01 -4.93
C PHE A 108 11.45 -6.55 -6.19
N VAL A 109 11.41 -5.26 -6.52
CA VAL A 109 12.06 -4.71 -7.73
C VAL A 109 13.56 -4.92 -7.70
N LYS A 110 14.20 -4.69 -6.54
CA LYS A 110 15.63 -4.91 -6.35
C LYS A 110 16.01 -6.37 -6.62
N SER A 111 15.26 -7.32 -6.06
CA SER A 111 15.50 -8.74 -6.26
C SER A 111 15.23 -9.17 -7.70
N PHE A 112 14.12 -8.68 -8.28
CA PHE A 112 13.73 -8.99 -9.66
C PHE A 112 14.73 -8.51 -10.72
N LEU A 113 15.33 -7.33 -10.51
CA LEU A 113 16.34 -6.75 -11.38
C LEU A 113 17.77 -7.18 -11.03
N GLU A 114 17.95 -8.10 -10.06
CA GLU A 114 19.25 -8.59 -9.61
C GLU A 114 20.23 -7.44 -9.28
N ILE A 115 19.71 -6.38 -8.60
CA ILE A 115 20.52 -5.24 -8.21
C ILE A 115 21.40 -5.66 -7.04
N ARG A 116 22.73 -5.49 -7.19
CA ARG A 116 23.70 -5.75 -6.12
C ARG A 116 23.38 -4.92 -4.88
N ASP A 117 23.87 -5.39 -3.76
CA ASP A 117 23.65 -4.80 -2.44
C ASP A 117 23.99 -3.30 -2.45
N ASP A 118 22.93 -2.49 -2.32
CA ASP A 118 23.03 -1.04 -2.34
C ASP A 118 22.76 -0.54 -0.90
N TRP A 119 23.77 0.11 -0.32
CA TRP A 119 23.69 0.68 1.00
C TRP A 119 22.58 1.72 1.13
N PHE A 120 22.31 2.45 0.04
CA PHE A 120 21.26 3.48 0.01
C PHE A 120 19.86 2.87 0.14
N CYS A 121 19.60 1.76 -0.56
CA CYS A 121 18.35 1.00 -0.39
C CYS A 121 18.18 0.51 1.06
N ARG A 122 19.25 0.04 1.69
CA ARG A 122 19.21 -0.37 3.10
C ARG A 122 18.86 0.79 4.02
N ILE A 123 19.46 1.97 3.82
CA ILE A 123 19.17 3.16 4.62
C ILE A 123 17.70 3.55 4.48
N ILE A 124 17.17 3.63 3.25
CA ILE A 124 15.77 3.98 3.00
C ILE A 124 14.82 2.97 3.68
N CYS A 125 15.08 1.67 3.54
CA CYS A 125 14.27 0.63 4.18
C CYS A 125 14.30 0.73 5.70
N ASN A 126 15.48 0.94 6.29
CA ASN A 126 15.63 1.10 7.74
C ASN A 126 14.97 2.40 8.25
N ALA A 127 15.09 3.50 7.50
CA ALA A 127 14.42 4.76 7.82
C ALA A 127 12.90 4.60 7.78
N ASN A 128 12.37 3.88 6.79
CA ASN A 128 10.95 3.57 6.70
C ASN A 128 10.48 2.72 7.90
N LEU A 129 11.25 1.68 8.26
CA LEU A 129 10.93 0.85 9.42
C LEU A 129 10.96 1.64 10.72
N ALA A 130 11.96 2.49 10.90
CA ALA A 130 12.06 3.38 12.07
C ALA A 130 10.88 4.36 12.13
N LEU A 131 10.47 4.92 10.98
CA LEU A 131 9.30 5.79 10.90
C LEU A 131 8.01 5.05 11.28
N ILE A 132 7.82 3.81 10.81
CA ILE A 132 6.66 2.99 11.17
C ILE A 132 6.59 2.80 12.69
N VAL A 133 7.68 2.38 13.30
CA VAL A 133 7.74 2.17 14.75
C VAL A 133 7.46 3.47 15.51
N LEU A 134 8.12 4.55 15.09
CA LEU A 134 7.97 5.86 15.72
C LEU A 134 6.52 6.38 15.64
N THR A 135 5.90 6.31 14.45
CA THR A 135 4.52 6.79 14.26
C THR A 135 3.51 5.97 15.04
N HIS A 136 3.71 4.64 15.14
CA HIS A 136 2.83 3.80 15.97
C HIS A 136 2.98 4.08 17.46
N ILE A 137 4.20 4.30 17.95
CA ILE A 137 4.43 4.70 19.36
C ILE A 137 3.80 6.06 19.63
N LEU A 138 4.03 7.05 18.77
CA LEU A 138 3.49 8.40 18.94
C LEU A 138 1.95 8.42 18.91
N ASN A 139 1.34 7.58 18.09
CA ASN A 139 -0.11 7.45 18.03
C ASN A 139 -0.66 6.68 19.26
N ALA A 140 0.05 5.66 19.74
CA ALA A 140 -0.34 4.92 20.94
C ALA A 140 -0.25 5.76 22.23
N THR A 141 0.65 6.74 22.24
CA THR A 141 0.80 7.71 23.35
C THR A 141 -0.10 8.94 23.19
N GLU A 142 -0.96 8.97 22.17
CA GLU A 142 -1.88 10.08 21.84
C GLU A 142 -1.18 11.44 21.61
N ILE A 143 0.15 11.45 21.48
CA ILE A 143 0.93 12.67 21.24
C ILE A 143 0.75 13.16 19.81
N TYR A 144 0.64 12.20 18.86
CA TYR A 144 0.61 12.54 17.44
C TYR A 144 -0.26 11.57 16.64
N GLU A 145 -1.28 12.09 15.99
CA GLU A 145 -2.21 11.30 15.18
C GLU A 145 -1.55 10.78 13.88
N PHE A 146 -1.90 9.56 13.45
CA PHE A 146 -1.45 8.98 12.18
C PHE A 146 -1.65 9.93 10.99
N ARG A 147 -2.77 10.65 10.95
CA ARG A 147 -3.08 11.57 9.87
C ARG A 147 -2.03 12.66 9.68
N ARG A 148 -1.46 13.15 10.79
CA ARG A 148 -0.40 14.17 10.73
C ARG A 148 0.94 13.62 10.28
N SER A 149 1.19 12.30 10.43
CA SER A 149 2.42 11.65 9.98
C SER A 149 2.40 11.24 8.51
N LEU A 150 1.24 11.29 7.84
CA LEU A 150 1.07 10.89 6.43
C LEU A 150 2.02 11.63 5.47
N TRP A 151 2.30 12.91 5.71
CA TRP A 151 3.23 13.66 4.87
C TRP A 151 4.65 13.10 4.89
N MET A 152 5.12 12.59 6.04
CA MET A 152 6.42 11.93 6.15
C MET A 152 6.44 10.63 5.36
N THR A 153 5.34 9.87 5.43
CA THR A 153 5.16 8.63 4.65
C THR A 153 5.16 8.93 3.15
N HIS A 154 4.43 9.95 2.70
CA HIS A 154 4.42 10.37 1.30
C HIS A 154 5.80 10.83 0.83
N ALA A 155 6.53 11.59 1.64
CA ALA A 155 7.90 12.01 1.32
C ALA A 155 8.84 10.79 1.13
N LEU A 156 8.73 9.77 2.00
CA LEU A 156 9.49 8.53 1.84
C LEU A 156 9.07 7.73 0.60
N ILE A 157 7.78 7.65 0.29
CA ILE A 157 7.29 6.99 -0.92
C ILE A 157 7.86 7.67 -2.16
N ILE A 158 7.84 9.01 -2.21
CA ILE A 158 8.42 9.79 -3.32
C ILE A 158 9.92 9.52 -3.44
N LEU A 159 10.65 9.52 -2.31
CA LEU A 159 12.09 9.21 -2.30
C LEU A 159 12.36 7.79 -2.83
N MET A 160 11.54 6.81 -2.44
CA MET A 160 11.64 5.44 -2.92
C MET A 160 11.38 5.33 -4.43
N ILE A 161 10.38 6.05 -4.95
CA ILE A 161 10.07 6.09 -6.39
C ILE A 161 11.23 6.73 -7.15
N LEU A 162 11.76 7.86 -6.68
CA LEU A 162 12.91 8.54 -7.29
C LEU A 162 14.13 7.63 -7.33
N TYR A 163 14.43 6.92 -6.24
CA TYR A 163 15.50 5.93 -6.20
C TYR A 163 15.31 4.86 -7.28
N LEU A 164 14.12 4.26 -7.40
CA LEU A 164 13.84 3.25 -8.41
C LEU A 164 13.97 3.79 -9.83
N LEU A 165 13.52 5.02 -10.08
CA LEU A 165 13.72 5.69 -11.38
C LEU A 165 15.20 5.87 -11.72
N VAL A 166 16.01 6.33 -10.77
CA VAL A 166 17.46 6.48 -10.97
C VAL A 166 18.12 5.14 -11.31
N VAL A 167 17.75 4.07 -10.58
CA VAL A 167 18.27 2.72 -10.83
C VAL A 167 17.90 2.22 -12.22
N ILE A 168 16.64 2.40 -12.62
CA ILE A 168 16.16 1.98 -13.94
C ILE A 168 16.84 2.78 -15.05
N CYS A 169 16.88 4.11 -14.94
CA CYS A 169 17.56 4.97 -15.90
C CYS A 169 19.06 4.59 -16.04
N SER A 170 19.73 4.28 -14.93
CA SER A 170 21.12 3.83 -14.93
C SER A 170 21.31 2.50 -15.68
N LYS A 171 20.38 1.54 -15.51
CA LYS A 171 20.41 0.26 -16.25
C LYS A 171 20.12 0.45 -17.74
N ILE A 172 19.18 1.31 -18.10
CA ILE A 172 18.88 1.66 -19.49
C ILE A 172 20.09 2.33 -20.16
N ALA A 173 20.72 3.30 -19.48
CA ALA A 173 21.89 3.99 -19.98
C ALA A 173 23.08 3.03 -20.24
N ARG A 174 23.21 1.98 -19.43
CA ARG A 174 24.22 0.94 -19.62
C ARG A 174 23.86 -0.09 -20.69
N ARG A 175 22.78 0.12 -21.45
CA ARG A 175 22.24 -0.77 -22.52
C ARG A 175 21.93 -2.20 -22.04
N GLN A 176 21.68 -2.38 -20.75
CA GLN A 176 21.24 -3.66 -20.17
C GLN A 176 19.70 -3.80 -20.30
N LEU A 177 19.19 -3.66 -21.53
CA LEU A 177 17.76 -3.78 -21.84
C LEU A 177 17.35 -5.25 -21.93
N ASP A 178 17.22 -5.90 -20.81
CA ASP A 178 16.62 -7.23 -20.74
C ASP A 178 15.08 -7.14 -20.76
N GLN A 179 14.40 -8.21 -21.17
CA GLN A 179 12.92 -8.29 -21.17
C GLN A 179 12.34 -8.05 -19.76
N ARG A 180 13.06 -8.51 -18.73
CA ARG A 180 12.71 -8.26 -17.31
C ARG A 180 12.67 -6.77 -16.99
N LEU A 181 13.63 -6.01 -17.50
CA LEU A 181 13.70 -4.56 -17.29
C LEU A 181 12.52 -3.85 -17.96
N LYS A 182 12.14 -4.24 -19.18
CA LYS A 182 10.98 -3.66 -19.89
C LYS A 182 9.68 -3.91 -19.16
N ALA A 183 9.46 -5.13 -18.64
CA ALA A 183 8.28 -5.47 -17.85
C ALA A 183 8.24 -4.66 -16.54
N CYS A 184 9.39 -4.52 -15.88
CA CYS A 184 9.51 -3.75 -14.65
C CYS A 184 9.24 -2.26 -14.85
N VAL A 185 9.73 -1.67 -15.94
CA VAL A 185 9.46 -0.27 -16.32
C VAL A 185 7.96 -0.05 -16.55
N GLY A 186 7.29 -0.97 -17.27
CA GLY A 186 5.85 -0.90 -17.51
C GLY A 186 5.06 -0.95 -16.20
N ALA A 187 5.38 -1.91 -15.32
CA ALA A 187 4.73 -2.04 -14.01
C ALA A 187 4.98 -0.81 -13.12
N LEU A 188 6.21 -0.28 -13.11
CA LEU A 188 6.56 0.91 -12.34
C LEU A 188 5.83 2.16 -12.81
N LEU A 189 5.72 2.38 -14.12
CA LEU A 189 4.96 3.48 -14.68
C LEU A 189 3.48 3.39 -14.28
N LEU A 190 2.92 2.18 -14.25
CA LEU A 190 1.55 1.94 -13.84
C LEU A 190 1.33 2.26 -12.35
N VAL A 191 2.24 1.79 -11.48
CA VAL A 191 2.22 2.10 -10.04
C VAL A 191 2.42 3.59 -9.80
N PHE A 192 3.34 4.23 -10.52
CA PHE A 192 3.58 5.67 -10.42
C PHE A 192 2.34 6.48 -10.80
N PHE A 193 1.68 6.11 -11.91
CA PHE A 193 0.44 6.77 -12.34
C PHE A 193 -0.68 6.57 -11.30
N ALA A 194 -0.86 5.36 -10.81
CA ALA A 194 -1.84 5.06 -9.76
C ALA A 194 -1.58 5.90 -8.49
N THR A 195 -0.31 5.98 -8.05
CA THR A 195 0.06 6.80 -6.88
C THR A 195 -0.22 8.28 -7.08
N ILE A 196 0.05 8.83 -8.28
CA ILE A 196 -0.28 10.23 -8.58
C ILE A 196 -1.78 10.46 -8.51
N VAL A 197 -2.58 9.55 -9.06
CA VAL A 197 -4.05 9.65 -9.03
C VAL A 197 -4.55 9.62 -7.59
N ASP A 198 -4.06 8.69 -6.76
CA ASP A 198 -4.44 8.57 -5.35
C ASP A 198 -4.05 9.80 -4.53
N VAL A 199 -2.79 10.24 -4.65
CA VAL A 199 -2.30 11.44 -3.96
C VAL A 199 -3.06 12.68 -4.40
N SER A 200 -3.30 12.85 -5.71
CA SER A 200 -4.07 13.98 -6.23
C SER A 200 -5.53 13.94 -5.76
N GLY A 201 -6.13 12.75 -5.69
CA GLY A 201 -7.46 12.53 -5.13
C GLY A 201 -7.51 12.92 -3.65
N TYR A 202 -6.54 12.48 -2.86
CA TYR A 202 -6.42 12.82 -1.45
C TYR A 202 -6.35 14.34 -1.21
N TYR A 203 -5.52 15.07 -1.96
CA TYR A 203 -5.39 16.53 -1.80
C TYR A 203 -6.59 17.31 -2.36
N LYS A 204 -7.26 16.82 -3.41
CA LYS A 204 -8.50 17.42 -3.91
C LYS A 204 -9.67 17.24 -2.95
N THR A 205 -9.79 16.05 -2.37
CA THR A 205 -10.88 15.72 -1.43
C THR A 205 -10.56 16.19 0.00
N GLY A 206 -9.30 16.46 0.31
CA GLY A 206 -8.81 16.87 1.62
C GLY A 206 -9.39 18.18 2.14
N ASN A 207 -9.88 19.07 1.25
CA ASN A 207 -10.64 20.25 1.65
C ASN A 207 -12.07 19.91 2.10
N ASP A 208 -12.61 18.73 1.72
CA ASP A 208 -13.95 18.27 2.09
C ASP A 208 -13.98 17.22 3.22
N VAL A 209 -12.82 16.73 3.64
CA VAL A 209 -12.71 15.65 4.65
C VAL A 209 -12.76 16.20 6.09
N GLY A 210 -13.76 17.02 6.37
CA GLY A 210 -14.26 17.25 7.74
C GLY A 210 -15.00 16.06 8.33
N VAL A 211 -15.02 14.88 7.67
CA VAL A 211 -15.84 13.71 8.05
C VAL A 211 -15.13 12.76 9.00
N PHE A 212 -13.80 12.66 8.94
CA PHE A 212 -13.05 11.80 9.88
C PHE A 212 -12.59 12.49 11.17
N SER A 213 -12.85 13.79 11.32
CA SER A 213 -12.48 14.55 12.53
C SER A 213 -13.57 14.59 13.60
N ARG A 214 -14.65 13.82 13.48
CA ARG A 214 -15.77 13.78 14.44
C ARG A 214 -16.11 12.36 14.90
N ILE A 215 -15.11 11.52 15.12
CA ILE A 215 -15.32 10.29 15.88
C ILE A 215 -14.17 10.15 16.86
#